data_28105ee1cdb043194c022deba8ec1db9
#
_entry.id   28105ee1cdb043194c022deba8ec1db9
#
_cell.length_a   1.000
_cell.length_b   1.000
_cell.length_c   1.000
_cell.angle_alpha   90.00
_cell.angle_beta   90.00
_cell.angle_gamma   90.00
#
_symmetry.space_group_name_H-M   'P 1'
#
loop_
_entity.id
_entity.type
_entity.pdbx_description
1 polymer ?
#
loop_
_entity_poly.entity_id
_entity_poly.type
_entity_poly.pdbx_seq_one_letter_code
_entity_poly.pdbx_strand_id
1 'polypeptide(L)'
;MSIAVPHNASIPPVPQDAVERERLEQLRPSGWTNPTPAARYGLVIIGGGPAGLVAAHGAAALGAKVALIERALLGGDCLNMGCVPSKTIIRTSRLYGEMRDAGRYGASLPADLRVDFSAAMQRMRRIRARISRADSIDRLKAAGVDVFFGDAHFNSKDAVMVDGARLRFRKAAATSPVTFRRGPT
;
A
#
# COMPACT_ATOMS: atom_id res chain seq x y z
N MET A 1 9.14 -26.24 -5.19
CA MET A 1 9.59 -25.27 -6.21
C MET A 1 9.32 -23.87 -5.65
N SER A 2 10.33 -23.24 -5.04
CA SER A 2 10.19 -21.92 -4.40
C SER A 2 10.31 -20.86 -5.48
N ILE A 3 9.24 -20.13 -5.76
CA ILE A 3 9.29 -18.98 -6.67
C ILE A 3 9.92 -17.83 -5.87
N ALA A 4 11.20 -17.59 -6.08
CA ALA A 4 11.88 -16.41 -5.58
C ALA A 4 11.32 -15.18 -6.30
N VAL A 5 10.47 -14.42 -5.61
CA VAL A 5 10.05 -13.10 -6.08
C VAL A 5 11.26 -12.18 -5.98
N PRO A 6 11.69 -11.51 -7.05
CA PRO A 6 12.84 -10.62 -7.02
C PRO A 6 12.60 -9.50 -6.01
N HIS A 7 13.51 -9.35 -5.04
CA HIS A 7 13.43 -8.41 -3.93
C HIS A 7 13.71 -6.94 -4.30
N ASN A 8 13.72 -6.61 -5.57
CA ASN A 8 13.95 -5.23 -6.03
C ASN A 8 12.65 -4.64 -6.57
N ALA A 9 11.72 -4.32 -5.67
CA ALA A 9 10.57 -3.49 -6.02
C ALA A 9 11.06 -2.05 -6.23
N SER A 10 11.66 -1.80 -7.41
CA SER A 10 11.94 -0.43 -7.84
C SER A 10 10.63 0.37 -7.83
N ILE A 11 10.68 1.56 -7.26
CA ILE A 11 9.57 2.52 -7.38
C ILE A 11 9.33 2.69 -8.88
N PRO A 12 8.09 2.47 -9.37
CA PRO A 12 7.83 2.60 -10.80
C PRO A 12 8.20 4.02 -11.27
N PRO A 13 8.68 4.19 -12.49
CA PRO A 13 8.98 5.51 -13.04
C PRO A 13 7.73 6.40 -12.92
N VAL A 14 7.94 7.70 -12.63
CA VAL A 14 6.85 8.67 -12.44
C VAL A 14 5.95 8.67 -13.67
N PRO A 15 4.70 8.26 -13.59
CA PRO A 15 3.81 8.21 -14.73
C PRO A 15 3.52 9.63 -15.26
N GLN A 16 3.28 9.75 -16.55
CA GLN A 16 2.81 11.02 -17.13
C GLN A 16 1.36 11.36 -16.73
N ASP A 17 0.61 10.36 -16.26
CA ASP A 17 -0.77 10.50 -15.76
C ASP A 17 -0.78 11.25 -14.42
N ALA A 18 -1.47 12.39 -14.36
CA ALA A 18 -1.59 13.23 -13.16
C ALA A 18 -2.23 12.45 -11.96
N VAL A 19 -3.18 11.56 -12.25
CA VAL A 19 -3.86 10.74 -11.23
C VAL A 19 -2.88 9.76 -10.58
N GLU A 20 -2.00 9.16 -11.37
CA GLU A 20 -0.98 8.24 -10.84
C GLU A 20 0.12 8.99 -10.07
N ARG A 21 0.50 10.19 -10.53
CA ARG A 21 1.44 11.04 -9.76
C ARG A 21 0.87 11.42 -8.40
N GLU A 22 -0.38 11.90 -8.35
CA GLU A 22 -1.07 12.19 -7.09
C GLU A 22 -1.08 10.98 -6.17
N ARG A 23 -1.41 9.81 -6.68
CA ARG A 23 -1.42 8.56 -5.92
C ARG A 23 -0.05 8.22 -5.32
N LEU A 24 0.99 8.28 -6.14
CA LEU A 24 2.35 7.96 -5.68
C LEU A 24 2.80 8.94 -4.60
N GLU A 25 2.51 10.22 -4.77
CA GLU A 25 2.86 11.26 -3.79
C GLU A 25 2.12 11.07 -2.46
N GLN A 26 0.89 10.57 -2.48
CA GLN A 26 0.14 10.23 -1.25
C GLN A 26 0.72 9.02 -0.52
N LEU A 27 1.24 8.02 -1.26
CA LEU A 27 1.67 6.73 -0.70
C LEU A 27 3.16 6.68 -0.37
N ARG A 28 3.97 7.47 -1.07
CA ARG A 28 5.40 7.66 -0.85
C ARG A 28 5.88 8.92 -1.57
N PRO A 29 5.90 10.07 -0.90
CA PRO A 29 6.37 11.31 -1.49
C PRO A 29 7.80 11.20 -2.02
N SER A 30 8.04 11.82 -3.19
CA SER A 30 9.35 11.78 -3.86
C SER A 30 10.49 12.36 -3.02
N GLY A 31 10.20 13.37 -2.18
CA GLY A 31 11.14 14.01 -1.27
C GLY A 31 11.12 13.46 0.16
N TRP A 32 10.60 12.24 0.39
CA TRP A 32 10.47 11.71 1.74
C TRP A 32 11.82 11.53 2.45
N THR A 33 11.88 12.03 3.67
CA THR A 33 12.96 11.74 4.62
C THR A 33 12.38 11.04 5.85
N ASN A 34 12.96 9.90 6.22
CA ASN A 34 12.54 9.17 7.41
C ASN A 34 12.68 10.05 8.66
N PRO A 35 11.69 10.03 9.56
CA PRO A 35 11.77 10.81 10.79
C PRO A 35 12.86 10.29 11.73
N THR A 36 13.30 11.14 12.64
CA THR A 36 14.15 10.70 13.77
C THR A 36 13.34 9.71 14.63
N PRO A 37 13.89 8.51 14.91
CA PRO A 37 13.20 7.54 15.74
C PRO A 37 12.89 8.06 17.13
N ALA A 38 11.71 7.75 17.66
CA ALA A 38 11.40 7.98 19.06
C ALA A 38 12.30 7.11 19.98
N ALA A 39 12.47 7.51 21.24
CA ALA A 39 13.28 6.76 22.20
C ALA A 39 12.86 5.29 22.32
N ARG A 40 11.56 5.02 22.26
CA ARG A 40 10.99 3.67 22.20
C ARG A 40 9.54 3.71 21.68
N TYR A 41 9.20 2.79 20.78
CA TYR A 41 7.84 2.60 20.29
C TYR A 41 7.06 1.60 21.16
N GLY A 42 5.77 1.84 21.33
CA GLY A 42 4.86 0.85 21.87
C GLY A 42 4.70 -0.33 20.92
N LEU A 43 4.59 -0.01 19.61
CA LEU A 43 4.45 -0.99 18.54
C LEU A 43 5.24 -0.55 17.29
N VAL A 44 6.05 -1.46 16.75
CA VAL A 44 6.63 -1.33 15.41
C VAL A 44 5.95 -2.33 14.48
N ILE A 45 5.49 -1.84 13.32
CA ILE A 45 4.81 -2.65 12.31
C ILE A 45 5.68 -2.67 11.06
N ILE A 46 5.94 -3.87 10.53
CA ILE A 46 6.71 -4.08 9.32
C ILE A 46 5.78 -4.53 8.21
N GLY A 47 5.59 -3.69 7.20
CA GLY A 47 4.67 -3.84 6.09
C GLY A 47 3.50 -2.87 6.17
N GLY A 48 3.45 -1.93 5.21
CA GLY A 48 2.40 -0.90 5.06
C GLY A 48 1.21 -1.34 4.19
N GLY A 49 0.97 -2.64 4.07
CA GLY A 49 -0.23 -3.17 3.43
C GLY A 49 -1.49 -3.02 4.31
N PRO A 50 -2.67 -3.54 3.87
CA PRO A 50 -3.94 -3.34 4.58
C PRO A 50 -3.88 -3.74 6.06
N ALA A 51 -3.26 -4.89 6.37
CA ALA A 51 -3.16 -5.36 7.74
C ALA A 51 -2.28 -4.43 8.60
N GLY A 52 -1.14 -3.97 8.06
CA GLY A 52 -0.25 -3.04 8.76
C GLY A 52 -0.88 -1.68 8.97
N LEU A 53 -1.60 -1.14 7.98
CA LEU A 53 -2.31 0.13 8.09
C LEU A 53 -3.41 0.09 9.15
N VAL A 54 -4.23 -0.98 9.15
CA VAL A 54 -5.28 -1.17 10.16
C VAL A 54 -4.67 -1.28 11.57
N ALA A 55 -3.60 -2.08 11.71
CA ALA A 55 -2.92 -2.23 12.99
C ALA A 55 -2.28 -0.91 13.47
N ALA A 56 -1.69 -0.12 12.56
CA ALA A 56 -1.08 1.16 12.87
C ALA A 56 -2.12 2.18 13.38
N HIS A 57 -3.20 2.37 12.64
CA HIS A 57 -4.29 3.26 13.05
C HIS A 57 -4.94 2.81 14.35
N GLY A 58 -5.24 1.51 14.48
CA GLY A 58 -5.86 0.96 15.69
C GLY A 58 -4.99 1.13 16.94
N ALA A 59 -3.70 0.82 16.85
CA ALA A 59 -2.78 0.99 17.98
C ALA A 59 -2.57 2.47 18.33
N ALA A 60 -2.47 3.36 17.34
CA ALA A 60 -2.35 4.79 17.57
C ALA A 60 -3.61 5.38 18.22
N ALA A 61 -4.80 4.96 17.78
CA ALA A 61 -6.08 5.37 18.39
C ALA A 61 -6.20 4.93 19.86
N LEU A 62 -5.52 3.85 20.25
CA LEU A 62 -5.41 3.39 21.64
C LEU A 62 -4.28 4.08 22.43
N GLY A 63 -3.67 5.13 21.88
CA GLY A 63 -2.62 5.92 22.53
C GLY A 63 -1.20 5.31 22.47
N ALA A 64 -0.96 4.27 21.68
CA ALA A 64 0.37 3.74 21.51
C ALA A 64 1.23 4.66 20.62
N LYS A 65 2.52 4.85 20.95
CA LYS A 65 3.48 5.40 20.01
C LYS A 65 3.84 4.33 19.00
N VAL A 66 3.48 4.55 17.72
CA VAL A 66 3.58 3.54 16.65
C VAL A 66 4.60 3.98 15.61
N ALA A 67 5.42 3.04 15.13
CA ALA A 67 6.17 3.17 13.88
C ALA A 67 5.65 2.16 12.86
N LEU A 68 5.44 2.59 11.62
CA LEU A 68 5.11 1.77 10.46
C LEU A 68 6.28 1.81 9.48
N ILE A 69 6.78 0.64 9.10
CA ILE A 69 7.89 0.52 8.13
C ILE A 69 7.34 -0.09 6.84
N GLU A 70 7.57 0.57 5.71
CA GLU A 70 7.21 0.08 4.38
C GLU A 70 8.42 0.17 3.44
N ARG A 71 8.67 -0.87 2.67
CA ARG A 71 9.81 -0.88 1.74
C ARG A 71 9.50 -0.24 0.39
N ALA A 72 8.25 -0.24 -0.04
CA ALA A 72 7.83 0.25 -1.35
C ALA A 72 6.75 1.33 -1.23
N LEU A 73 5.50 0.98 -1.33
CA LEU A 73 4.36 1.89 -1.33
C LEU A 73 3.34 1.48 -0.27
N LEU A 74 2.82 2.42 0.48
CA LEU A 74 1.69 2.21 1.38
C LEU A 74 0.50 1.61 0.61
N GLY A 75 -0.38 0.87 1.32
CA GLY A 75 -1.47 0.11 0.71
C GLY A 75 -1.06 -1.28 0.23
N GLY A 76 0.26 -1.57 0.11
CA GLY A 76 0.79 -2.87 -0.28
C GLY A 76 0.23 -3.37 -1.61
N ASP A 77 0.34 -4.69 -1.85
CA ASP A 77 -0.14 -5.31 -3.09
C ASP A 77 -1.65 -5.14 -3.30
N CYS A 78 -2.43 -5.12 -2.23
CA CYS A 78 -3.88 -4.99 -2.31
C CYS A 78 -4.31 -3.71 -3.03
N LEU A 79 -3.79 -2.56 -2.63
CA LEU A 79 -4.11 -1.28 -3.26
C LEU A 79 -3.41 -1.14 -4.62
N ASN A 80 -2.14 -1.53 -4.68
CA ASN A 80 -1.29 -1.15 -5.81
C ASN A 80 -1.40 -2.11 -7.00
N MET A 81 -1.52 -3.43 -6.78
CA MET A 81 -1.46 -4.44 -7.85
C MET A 81 -2.53 -5.53 -7.75
N GLY A 82 -3.22 -5.65 -6.62
CA GLY A 82 -4.08 -6.78 -6.31
C GLY A 82 -5.58 -6.46 -6.27
N CYS A 83 -6.13 -6.38 -5.06
CA CYS A 83 -7.58 -6.36 -4.81
C CYS A 83 -8.30 -5.18 -5.47
N VAL A 84 -7.74 -3.97 -5.38
CA VAL A 84 -8.39 -2.77 -5.88
C VAL A 84 -8.43 -2.75 -7.41
N PRO A 85 -7.30 -2.91 -8.14
CA PRO A 85 -7.34 -2.96 -9.59
C PRO A 85 -8.18 -4.14 -10.11
N SER A 86 -8.02 -5.35 -9.57
CA SER A 86 -8.76 -6.52 -10.05
C SER A 86 -10.27 -6.39 -9.87
N LYS A 87 -10.74 -5.98 -8.68
CA LYS A 87 -12.17 -5.80 -8.44
C LYS A 87 -12.79 -4.70 -9.31
N THR A 88 -12.02 -3.66 -9.60
CA THR A 88 -12.48 -2.58 -10.47
C THR A 88 -12.66 -3.08 -11.91
N ILE A 89 -11.72 -3.88 -12.42
CA ILE A 89 -11.78 -4.47 -13.76
C ILE A 89 -12.92 -5.50 -13.83
N ILE A 90 -13.03 -6.39 -12.83
CA ILE A 90 -14.11 -7.38 -12.73
C ILE A 90 -15.49 -6.69 -12.75
N ARG A 91 -15.66 -5.59 -12.00
CA ARG A 91 -16.95 -4.86 -12.01
C ARG A 91 -17.27 -4.28 -13.41
N THR A 92 -16.26 -3.78 -14.10
CA THR A 92 -16.41 -3.28 -15.47
C THR A 92 -16.76 -4.43 -16.43
N SER A 93 -16.05 -5.55 -16.35
CA SER A 93 -16.32 -6.75 -17.14
C SER A 93 -17.74 -7.30 -16.93
N ARG A 94 -18.21 -7.33 -15.68
CA ARG A 94 -19.58 -7.74 -15.36
C ARG A 94 -20.63 -6.86 -16.04
N LEU A 95 -20.43 -5.52 -16.02
CA LEU A 95 -21.34 -4.62 -16.70
C LEU A 95 -21.44 -4.94 -18.19
N TYR A 96 -20.32 -5.18 -18.86
CA TYR A 96 -20.34 -5.54 -20.28
C TYR A 96 -20.98 -6.90 -20.54
N GLY A 97 -20.79 -7.87 -19.63
CA GLY A 97 -21.48 -9.15 -19.68
C GLY A 97 -23.00 -8.99 -19.57
N GLU A 98 -23.46 -8.20 -18.59
CA GLU A 98 -24.88 -7.87 -18.39
C GLU A 98 -25.48 -7.15 -19.62
N MET A 99 -24.74 -6.20 -20.20
CA MET A 99 -25.16 -5.51 -21.43
C MET A 99 -25.29 -6.50 -22.59
N ARG A 100 -24.33 -7.40 -22.81
CA ARG A 100 -24.42 -8.40 -23.88
C ARG A 100 -25.67 -9.28 -23.76
N ASP A 101 -26.07 -9.60 -22.53
CA ASP A 101 -27.20 -10.48 -22.24
C ASP A 101 -28.52 -9.70 -22.03
N ALA A 102 -28.52 -8.37 -22.22
CA ALA A 102 -29.64 -7.47 -21.92
C ALA A 102 -30.90 -7.80 -22.69
N GLY A 103 -30.83 -8.38 -23.91
CA GLY A 103 -31.97 -8.83 -24.69
C GLY A 103 -32.84 -9.86 -23.97
N ARG A 104 -32.23 -10.67 -23.06
CA ARG A 104 -32.97 -11.65 -22.23
C ARG A 104 -33.89 -10.98 -21.21
N TYR A 105 -33.64 -9.68 -20.93
CA TYR A 105 -34.41 -8.86 -20.00
C TYR A 105 -35.27 -7.81 -20.73
N GLY A 106 -35.45 -7.96 -22.06
CA GLY A 106 -36.26 -7.04 -22.87
C GLY A 106 -35.60 -5.72 -23.24
N ALA A 107 -34.28 -5.57 -22.97
CA ALA A 107 -33.55 -4.37 -23.36
C ALA A 107 -32.86 -4.54 -24.72
N SER A 108 -32.95 -3.52 -25.58
CA SER A 108 -32.26 -3.48 -26.87
C SER A 108 -31.06 -2.55 -26.76
N LEU A 109 -29.90 -3.02 -27.18
CA LEU A 109 -28.68 -2.23 -27.22
C LEU A 109 -28.38 -1.79 -28.65
N PRO A 110 -27.69 -0.64 -28.84
CA PRO A 110 -27.18 -0.24 -30.15
C PRO A 110 -26.26 -1.30 -30.75
N ALA A 111 -26.38 -1.55 -32.04
CA ALA A 111 -25.57 -2.55 -32.76
C ALA A 111 -24.07 -2.23 -32.78
N ASP A 112 -23.73 -0.96 -32.61
CA ASP A 112 -22.35 -0.44 -32.60
C ASP A 112 -21.75 -0.28 -31.19
N LEU A 113 -22.36 -0.88 -30.19
CA LEU A 113 -21.84 -0.86 -28.81
C LEU A 113 -20.38 -1.29 -28.78
N ARG A 114 -19.50 -0.42 -28.32
CA ARG A 114 -18.07 -0.66 -28.21
C ARG A 114 -17.59 -0.59 -26.79
N VAL A 115 -16.63 -1.45 -26.47
CA VAL A 115 -15.91 -1.43 -25.20
C VAL A 115 -14.67 -0.56 -25.35
N ASP A 116 -14.61 0.55 -24.62
CA ASP A 116 -13.40 1.36 -24.51
C ASP A 116 -12.54 0.86 -23.34
N PHE A 117 -11.54 0.04 -23.67
CA PHE A 117 -10.61 -0.49 -22.67
C PHE A 117 -9.78 0.62 -22.00
N SER A 118 -9.42 1.69 -22.74
CA SER A 118 -8.67 2.82 -22.18
C SER A 118 -9.48 3.53 -21.10
N ALA A 119 -10.77 3.78 -21.34
CA ALA A 119 -11.68 4.37 -20.36
C ALA A 119 -11.86 3.47 -19.12
N ALA A 120 -11.93 2.14 -19.31
CA ALA A 120 -11.99 1.17 -18.23
C ALA A 120 -10.73 1.23 -17.35
N MET A 121 -9.55 1.31 -17.95
CA MET A 121 -8.28 1.45 -17.22
C MET A 121 -8.14 2.80 -16.53
N GLN A 122 -8.57 3.89 -17.13
CA GLN A 122 -8.61 5.21 -16.49
C GLN A 122 -9.55 5.20 -15.28
N ARG A 123 -10.72 4.56 -15.39
CA ARG A 123 -11.63 4.38 -14.26
C ARG A 123 -10.95 3.63 -13.12
N MET A 124 -10.22 2.57 -13.40
CA MET A 124 -9.47 1.80 -12.41
C MET A 124 -8.42 2.68 -11.71
N ARG A 125 -7.63 3.47 -12.45
CA ARG A 125 -6.63 4.39 -11.89
C ARG A 125 -7.26 5.42 -10.97
N ARG A 126 -8.37 6.05 -11.38
CA ARG A 126 -9.10 7.02 -10.54
C ARG A 126 -9.62 6.41 -9.24
N ILE A 127 -10.13 5.18 -9.28
CA ILE A 127 -10.59 4.49 -8.06
C ILE A 127 -9.42 4.20 -7.14
N ARG A 128 -8.30 3.70 -7.67
CA ARG A 128 -7.09 3.41 -6.92
C ARG A 128 -6.54 4.68 -6.24
N ALA A 129 -6.43 5.79 -6.97
CA ALA A 129 -6.01 7.08 -6.45
C ALA A 129 -6.96 7.64 -5.38
N ARG A 130 -8.27 7.43 -5.52
CA ARG A 130 -9.23 7.82 -4.50
C ARG A 130 -9.08 7.04 -3.21
N ILE A 131 -8.82 5.73 -3.31
CA ILE A 131 -8.61 4.86 -2.13
C ILE A 131 -7.29 5.19 -1.47
N SER A 132 -6.24 5.54 -2.22
CA SER A 132 -4.92 5.86 -1.67
C SER A 132 -4.94 7.03 -0.69
N ARG A 133 -5.92 7.94 -0.79
CA ARG A 133 -6.11 9.01 0.20
C ARG A 133 -6.37 8.49 1.61
N ALA A 134 -7.06 7.34 1.73
CA ALA A 134 -7.30 6.70 3.03
C ALA A 134 -6.04 6.06 3.61
N ASP A 135 -5.13 5.61 2.76
CA ASP A 135 -3.88 4.93 3.11
C ASP A 135 -2.67 5.88 3.10
N SER A 136 -2.91 7.19 2.99
CA SER A 136 -1.88 8.20 2.77
C SER A 136 -1.00 8.43 4.00
N ILE A 137 0.22 8.90 3.72
CA ILE A 137 1.17 9.35 4.75
C ILE A 137 0.56 10.42 5.65
N ASP A 138 -0.17 11.37 5.08
CA ASP A 138 -0.76 12.47 5.85
C ASP A 138 -1.76 11.96 6.89
N ARG A 139 -2.54 10.94 6.54
CA ARG A 139 -3.46 10.33 7.50
C ARG A 139 -2.74 9.58 8.61
N LEU A 140 -1.65 8.86 8.28
CA LEU A 140 -0.82 8.19 9.28
C LEU A 140 -0.17 9.20 10.21
N LYS A 141 0.40 10.29 9.68
CA LYS A 141 0.97 11.38 10.48
C LYS A 141 -0.08 12.03 11.38
N ALA A 142 -1.26 12.32 10.85
CA ALA A 142 -2.36 12.90 11.64
C ALA A 142 -2.81 11.97 12.78
N ALA A 143 -2.67 10.65 12.60
CA ALA A 143 -2.90 9.65 13.64
C ALA A 143 -1.72 9.50 14.63
N GLY A 144 -0.61 10.24 14.47
CA GLY A 144 0.58 10.15 15.33
C GLY A 144 1.50 8.95 15.04
N VAL A 145 1.35 8.33 13.87
CA VAL A 145 2.20 7.22 13.42
C VAL A 145 3.44 7.77 12.72
N ASP A 146 4.62 7.33 13.16
CA ASP A 146 5.89 7.61 12.47
C ASP A 146 6.06 6.61 11.32
N VAL A 147 6.15 7.10 10.08
CA VAL A 147 6.33 6.27 8.89
C VAL A 147 7.78 6.25 8.46
N PHE A 148 8.32 5.06 8.26
CA PHE A 148 9.67 4.84 7.75
C PHE A 148 9.62 4.08 6.43
N PHE A 149 10.35 4.52 5.43
CA PHE A 149 10.57 3.76 4.22
C PHE A 149 11.94 3.12 4.21
N GLY A 150 12.00 1.86 3.84
CA GLY A 150 13.22 1.09 3.72
C GLY A 150 13.04 -0.39 4.05
N ASP A 151 14.09 -1.16 3.82
CA ASP A 151 14.12 -2.58 4.18
C ASP A 151 14.37 -2.74 5.68
N ALA A 152 13.45 -3.43 6.34
CA ALA A 152 13.51 -3.68 7.76
C ALA A 152 14.15 -5.05 8.06
N HIS A 153 14.97 -5.10 9.11
CA HIS A 153 15.44 -6.36 9.69
C HIS A 153 15.59 -6.25 11.20
N PHE A 154 15.25 -7.33 11.91
CA PHE A 154 15.52 -7.40 13.34
C PHE A 154 17.02 -7.55 13.59
N ASN A 155 17.56 -6.74 14.49
CA ASN A 155 18.95 -6.87 14.95
C ASN A 155 19.05 -7.29 16.42
N SER A 156 17.95 -7.22 17.17
CA SER A 156 17.82 -7.74 18.54
C SER A 156 16.37 -8.10 18.83
N LYS A 157 16.10 -8.65 20.00
CA LYS A 157 14.74 -9.00 20.46
C LYS A 157 13.81 -7.80 20.68
N ASP A 158 14.36 -6.59 20.76
CA ASP A 158 13.64 -5.36 21.10
C ASP A 158 13.96 -4.19 20.15
N ALA A 159 14.62 -4.47 19.02
CA ALA A 159 14.92 -3.46 18.01
C ALA A 159 14.92 -3.98 16.58
N VAL A 160 14.50 -3.12 15.66
CA VAL A 160 14.57 -3.30 14.22
C VAL A 160 15.39 -2.18 13.60
N MET A 161 16.12 -2.51 12.56
CA MET A 161 16.85 -1.55 11.73
C MET A 161 16.08 -1.29 10.45
N VAL A 162 16.04 -0.03 10.03
CA VAL A 162 15.54 0.41 8.74
C VAL A 162 16.39 1.57 8.24
N ASP A 163 16.97 1.44 7.08
CA ASP A 163 17.79 2.48 6.44
C ASP A 163 18.80 3.16 7.40
N GLY A 164 19.54 2.34 8.15
CA GLY A 164 20.52 2.79 9.15
C GLY A 164 19.93 3.27 10.48
N ALA A 165 18.63 3.53 10.56
CA ALA A 165 17.97 3.95 11.79
C ALA A 165 17.58 2.74 12.67
N ARG A 166 17.82 2.84 13.99
CA ARG A 166 17.45 1.83 14.98
C ARG A 166 16.15 2.20 15.70
N LEU A 167 15.11 1.39 15.53
CA LEU A 167 13.81 1.57 16.17
C LEU A 167 13.66 0.57 17.32
N ARG A 168 13.70 1.07 18.55
CA ARG A 168 13.43 0.25 19.76
C ARG A 168 11.93 0.12 19.99
N PHE A 169 11.47 -1.04 20.42
CA PHE A 169 10.03 -1.31 20.60
C PHE A 169 9.73 -2.13 21.86
N ARG A 170 8.48 -2.12 22.26
CA ARG A 170 7.90 -3.06 23.26
C ARG A 170 7.35 -4.30 22.57
N LYS A 171 6.65 -4.12 21.45
CA LYS A 171 6.10 -5.17 20.59
C LYS A 171 6.37 -4.85 19.12
N ALA A 172 6.49 -5.87 18.30
CA ALA A 172 6.55 -5.75 16.86
C ALA A 172 5.56 -6.70 16.19
N ALA A 173 5.02 -6.29 15.04
CA ALA A 173 4.20 -7.11 14.17
C ALA A 173 4.77 -7.05 12.74
N ALA A 174 4.95 -8.19 12.11
CA ALA A 174 5.35 -8.27 10.71
C ALA A 174 4.17 -8.75 9.88
N THR A 175 3.78 -7.96 8.89
CA THR A 175 2.73 -8.28 7.90
C THR A 175 3.34 -8.51 6.50
N SER A 176 4.68 -8.48 6.43
CA SER A 176 5.52 -8.77 5.27
C SER A 176 6.70 -9.64 5.71
N PRO A 177 7.34 -10.37 4.81
CA PRO A 177 8.58 -11.09 5.12
C PRO A 177 9.63 -10.15 5.68
N VAL A 178 10.25 -10.55 6.79
CA VAL A 178 11.31 -9.81 7.47
C VAL A 178 12.44 -10.76 7.88
N THR A 179 13.67 -10.30 7.81
CA THR A 179 14.84 -11.08 8.18
C THR A 179 15.33 -10.72 9.57
N PHE A 180 16.01 -11.66 10.21
CA PHE A 180 16.76 -11.41 11.43
C PHE A 180 18.26 -11.41 11.09
N ARG A 181 18.94 -10.31 11.37
CA ARG A 181 20.40 -10.20 11.23
C ARG A 181 21.00 -9.91 12.61
N ARG A 182 21.83 -10.82 13.13
CA ARG A 182 22.61 -10.52 14.33
C ARG A 182 23.59 -9.38 13.98
N GLY A 183 23.60 -8.35 14.80
CA GLY A 183 24.66 -7.35 14.74
C GLY A 183 26.02 -8.02 15.01
N PRO A 184 27.14 -7.37 14.64
CA PRO A 184 28.45 -7.83 15.07
C PRO A 184 28.45 -7.94 16.61
N THR A 185 28.89 -9.09 17.11
CA THR A 185 29.14 -9.34 18.55
C THR A 185 30.25 -8.44 19.07
#